data_7cd805db41dbd76cf3019e2b281f325e
#
_entry.id   7cd805db41dbd76cf3019e2b281f325e
#
_cell.length_a   1.000
_cell.length_b   1.000
_cell.length_c   1.000
_cell.angle_alpha   90.00
_cell.angle_beta   90.00
_cell.angle_gamma   90.00
#
_symmetry.space_group_name_H-M   'P 1'
#
loop_
_entity.id
_entity.type
_entity.pdbx_description
1 polymer ?
#
loop_
_entity_poly.entity_id
_entity_poly.type
_entity_poly.pdbx_seq_one_letter_code
_entity_poly.pdbx_strand_id
1 'polypeptide(L)'
;MPAKQRMTSIKELPGKELAKGVVIKPLAGEHVMLNYVHLAAGSGIAPHSHPHEQLGLVIEGEMEMQIGDERRTLRHGDTYVIPGGITHGAKAGATGALVLDVFYPLREEYLKLFA
;
A
#
# COMPACT_ATOMS: atom_id res chain seq x y z
N MET A 1 -2.56 3.35 16.19
CA MET A 1 -3.74 3.37 17.08
C MET A 1 -4.82 2.46 16.53
N PRO A 2 -5.36 1.55 17.32
CA PRO A 2 -6.43 0.67 16.86
C PRO A 2 -7.68 1.47 16.50
N ALA A 3 -8.39 1.02 15.49
CA ALA A 3 -9.66 1.61 15.11
C ALA A 3 -10.71 1.34 16.21
N LYS A 4 -11.52 2.35 16.55
CA LYS A 4 -12.62 2.18 17.50
C LYS A 4 -13.71 1.32 16.87
N GLN A 5 -14.00 1.54 15.62
CA GLN A 5 -14.96 0.78 14.84
C GLN A 5 -14.29 -0.51 14.36
N ARG A 6 -14.96 -1.64 14.55
CA ARG A 6 -14.41 -2.93 14.15
C ARG A 6 -14.73 -3.31 12.71
N MET A 7 -15.73 -2.67 12.12
CA MET A 7 -16.15 -2.94 10.75
C MET A 7 -16.32 -1.62 10.03
N THR A 8 -15.65 -1.49 8.90
CA THR A 8 -15.71 -0.30 8.06
C THR A 8 -15.71 -0.71 6.60
N SER A 9 -15.92 0.26 5.72
CA SER A 9 -15.72 0.06 4.29
C SER A 9 -14.64 1.01 3.80
N ILE A 10 -14.06 0.68 2.64
CA ILE A 10 -13.02 1.52 2.05
C ILE A 10 -13.52 2.96 1.84
N LYS A 11 -14.83 3.13 1.55
CA LYS A 11 -15.41 4.46 1.35
C LYS A 11 -15.43 5.29 2.62
N GLU A 12 -15.54 4.63 3.77
CA GLU A 12 -15.61 5.31 5.06
C GLU A 12 -14.24 5.67 5.62
N LEU A 13 -13.19 4.99 5.18
CA LEU A 13 -11.86 5.24 5.68
C LEU A 13 -11.33 6.59 5.19
N PRO A 14 -10.78 7.42 6.08
CA PRO A 14 -10.18 8.68 5.66
C PRO A 14 -8.95 8.42 4.80
N GLY A 15 -8.79 9.22 3.77
CA GLY A 15 -7.66 9.12 2.85
C GLY A 15 -6.72 10.30 2.97
N LYS A 16 -5.45 10.08 2.63
CA LYS A 16 -4.41 11.10 2.62
C LYS A 16 -3.53 10.90 1.41
N GLU A 17 -3.23 11.99 0.71
CA GLU A 17 -2.28 11.91 -0.40
C GLU A 17 -0.86 11.79 0.16
N LEU A 18 -0.19 10.69 -0.17
CA LEU A 18 1.17 10.40 0.28
C LEU A 18 2.19 11.04 -0.67
N ALA A 19 1.88 10.99 -1.96
CA ALA A 19 2.64 11.60 -3.04
C ALA A 19 1.64 11.93 -4.14
N LYS A 20 2.04 12.69 -5.15
CA LYS A 20 1.12 13.07 -6.23
C LYS A 20 0.49 11.83 -6.87
N GLY A 21 -0.84 11.75 -6.81
CA GLY A 21 -1.59 10.65 -7.39
C GLY A 21 -1.63 9.38 -6.53
N VAL A 22 -1.04 9.39 -5.33
CA VAL A 22 -1.00 8.23 -4.44
C VAL A 22 -1.75 8.56 -3.17
N VAL A 23 -2.92 7.94 -2.98
CA VAL A 23 -3.75 8.15 -1.79
C VAL A 23 -3.76 6.88 -0.95
N ILE A 24 -3.47 7.02 0.33
CA ILE A 24 -3.49 5.90 1.28
C ILE A 24 -4.70 6.00 2.20
N LYS A 25 -5.23 4.83 2.55
CA LYS A 25 -6.34 4.69 3.52
C LYS A 25 -5.99 3.56 4.48
N PRO A 26 -5.24 3.85 5.55
CA PRO A 26 -4.84 2.82 6.49
C PRO A 26 -5.93 2.47 7.50
N LEU A 27 -5.93 1.21 7.92
CA LEU A 27 -6.75 0.70 9.01
C LEU A 27 -5.84 -0.12 9.91
N ALA A 28 -5.68 0.32 11.16
CA ALA A 28 -4.76 -0.31 12.08
C ALA A 28 -5.48 -1.15 13.12
N GLY A 29 -5.01 -2.37 13.32
CA GLY A 29 -5.28 -3.16 14.50
C GLY A 29 -4.24 -2.83 15.58
N GLU A 30 -4.06 -3.75 16.51
CA GLU A 30 -3.06 -3.57 17.57
C GLU A 30 -1.63 -3.74 17.04
N HIS A 31 -1.42 -4.72 16.18
CA HIS A 31 -0.09 -5.07 15.69
C HIS A 31 0.01 -5.08 14.15
N VAL A 32 -1.11 -5.16 13.47
CA VAL A 32 -1.17 -5.33 12.02
C VAL A 32 -1.97 -4.20 11.41
N MET A 33 -1.54 -3.74 10.24
CA MET A 33 -2.21 -2.67 9.52
C MET A 33 -2.59 -3.14 8.12
N LEU A 34 -3.83 -2.83 7.72
CA LEU A 34 -4.20 -2.84 6.31
C LEU A 34 -4.04 -1.43 5.76
N ASN A 35 -3.66 -1.33 4.50
CA ASN A 35 -3.58 -0.03 3.85
C ASN A 35 -4.06 -0.16 2.41
N TYR A 36 -5.19 0.48 2.09
CA TYR A 36 -5.62 0.60 0.71
C TYR A 36 -4.84 1.72 0.06
N VAL A 37 -4.27 1.45 -1.10
CA VAL A 37 -3.49 2.44 -1.85
C VAL A 37 -4.12 2.62 -3.23
N HIS A 38 -4.56 3.84 -3.51
CA HIS A 38 -5.03 4.25 -4.83
C HIS A 38 -3.89 4.93 -5.55
N LEU A 39 -3.49 4.37 -6.69
CA LEU A 39 -2.48 4.96 -7.55
C LEU A 39 -3.16 5.46 -8.82
N ALA A 40 -3.13 6.77 -9.05
CA ALA A 40 -3.59 7.34 -10.30
C ALA A 40 -2.72 6.85 -11.46
N ALA A 41 -3.26 6.87 -12.68
CA ALA A 41 -2.51 6.45 -13.86
C ALA A 41 -1.13 7.14 -13.91
N GLY A 42 -0.09 6.35 -14.10
CA GLY A 42 1.28 6.84 -14.22
C GLY A 42 1.93 7.32 -12.92
N SER A 43 1.20 7.35 -11.81
CA SER A 43 1.79 7.71 -10.52
C SER A 43 2.59 6.55 -9.95
N GLY A 44 3.44 6.82 -8.98
CA GLY A 44 4.26 5.77 -8.42
C GLY A 44 4.84 6.11 -7.07
N ILE A 45 5.45 5.09 -6.51
CA ILE A 45 6.16 5.15 -5.24
C ILE A 45 7.63 4.85 -5.56
N ALA A 46 8.50 5.83 -5.31
CA ALA A 46 9.92 5.68 -5.57
C ALA A 46 10.52 4.53 -4.75
N PRO A 47 11.60 3.91 -5.25
CA PRO A 47 12.25 2.85 -4.49
C PRO A 47 12.62 3.31 -3.09
N HIS A 48 12.28 2.49 -2.10
CA HIS A 48 12.52 2.75 -0.68
C HIS A 48 12.56 1.43 0.07
N SER A 49 12.90 1.47 1.34
CA SER A 49 12.86 0.29 2.20
C SER A 49 12.36 0.68 3.58
N HIS A 50 11.88 -0.30 4.31
CA HIS A 50 11.44 -0.15 5.70
C HIS A 50 11.55 -1.50 6.39
N PRO A 51 11.67 -1.51 7.74
CA PRO A 51 11.87 -2.78 8.45
C PRO A 51 10.62 -3.66 8.50
N HIS A 52 9.44 -3.11 8.23
CA HIS A 52 8.17 -3.84 8.27
C HIS A 52 8.10 -4.91 7.19
N GLU A 53 7.54 -6.06 7.54
CA GLU A 53 7.11 -7.04 6.54
C GLU A 53 5.86 -6.51 5.85
N GLN A 54 5.78 -6.69 4.54
CA GLN A 54 4.65 -6.22 3.74
C GLN A 54 4.17 -7.32 2.81
N LEU A 55 2.87 -7.56 2.83
CA LEU A 55 2.19 -8.39 1.83
C LEU A 55 1.26 -7.50 1.04
N GLY A 56 0.99 -7.84 -0.20
CA GLY A 56 0.09 -7.04 -0.99
C GLY A 56 -0.73 -7.84 -1.99
N LEU A 57 -1.82 -7.21 -2.42
CA LEU A 57 -2.76 -7.76 -3.39
C LEU A 57 -3.22 -6.66 -4.30
N VAL A 58 -3.12 -6.86 -5.62
CA VAL A 58 -3.70 -5.93 -6.59
C VAL A 58 -5.18 -6.23 -6.73
N ILE A 59 -6.02 -5.25 -6.37
CA ILE A 59 -7.47 -5.36 -6.43
C ILE A 59 -7.98 -4.98 -7.82
N GLU A 60 -7.49 -3.86 -8.36
CA GLU A 60 -7.89 -3.35 -9.67
C GLU A 60 -6.71 -2.71 -10.37
N GLY A 61 -6.79 -2.65 -11.71
CA GLY A 61 -5.78 -2.00 -12.53
C GLY A 61 -4.52 -2.80 -12.66
N GLU A 62 -3.43 -2.09 -12.91
CA GLU A 62 -2.12 -2.73 -13.03
C GLU A 62 -1.00 -1.81 -12.58
N MET A 63 0.08 -2.41 -12.10
CA MET A 63 1.28 -1.68 -11.75
C MET A 63 2.52 -2.51 -12.03
N GLU A 64 3.58 -1.84 -12.43
CA GLU A 64 4.90 -2.44 -12.46
C GLU A 64 5.49 -2.35 -11.07
N MET A 65 5.95 -3.48 -10.53
CA MET A 65 6.55 -3.52 -9.20
C MET A 65 7.97 -4.04 -9.27
N GLN A 66 8.82 -3.43 -8.47
CA GLN A 66 10.18 -3.89 -8.27
C GLN A 66 10.36 -4.26 -6.80
N ILE A 67 10.84 -5.47 -6.54
CA ILE A 67 11.17 -5.96 -5.20
C ILE A 67 12.58 -6.54 -5.29
N GLY A 68 13.56 -5.86 -4.68
CA GLY A 68 14.96 -6.24 -4.89
C GLY A 68 15.29 -6.19 -6.38
N ASP A 69 15.76 -7.31 -6.91
CA ASP A 69 16.13 -7.43 -8.34
C ASP A 69 14.97 -7.89 -9.22
N GLU A 70 13.86 -8.25 -8.62
CA GLU A 70 12.71 -8.78 -9.36
C GLU A 70 11.81 -7.65 -9.83
N ARG A 71 11.42 -7.71 -11.12
CA ARG A 71 10.45 -6.77 -11.70
C ARG A 71 9.34 -7.54 -12.37
N ARG A 72 8.13 -7.08 -12.18
CA ARG A 72 6.97 -7.71 -12.80
C ARG A 72 5.81 -6.71 -12.89
N THR A 73 5.04 -6.81 -13.96
CA THR A 73 3.74 -6.13 -14.04
C THR A 73 2.70 -6.99 -13.34
N LEU A 74 2.05 -6.41 -12.33
CA LEU A 74 1.04 -7.07 -11.53
C LEU A 74 -0.34 -6.55 -11.92
N ARG A 75 -1.32 -7.45 -11.95
CA ARG A 75 -2.71 -7.16 -12.33
C ARG A 75 -3.66 -7.73 -11.29
N HIS A 76 -4.94 -7.54 -11.50
CA HIS A 76 -6.00 -8.04 -10.62
C HIS A 76 -5.73 -9.47 -10.16
N GLY A 77 -5.71 -9.67 -8.86
CA GLY A 77 -5.49 -10.98 -8.24
C GLY A 77 -4.04 -11.36 -8.00
N ASP A 78 -3.08 -10.57 -8.52
CA ASP A 78 -1.68 -10.84 -8.27
C ASP A 78 -1.28 -10.37 -6.87
N THR A 79 -0.37 -11.11 -6.27
CA THR A 79 0.09 -10.87 -4.90
C THR A 79 1.58 -10.68 -4.86
N TYR A 80 2.06 -10.08 -3.76
CA TYR A 80 3.50 -9.91 -3.55
C TYR A 80 3.85 -9.97 -2.07
N VAL A 81 5.09 -10.33 -1.81
CA VAL A 81 5.68 -10.38 -0.47
C VAL A 81 6.94 -9.53 -0.49
N ILE A 82 7.03 -8.59 0.43
CA ILE A 82 8.21 -7.74 0.58
C ILE A 82 8.79 -7.99 1.97
N PRO A 83 9.89 -8.75 2.05
CA PRO A 83 10.58 -8.94 3.32
C PRO A 83 11.07 -7.61 3.88
N GLY A 84 11.15 -7.50 5.19
CA GLY A 84 11.65 -6.30 5.84
C GLY A 84 13.06 -5.95 5.35
N GLY A 85 13.29 -4.67 5.08
CA GLY A 85 14.58 -4.15 4.64
C GLY A 85 14.87 -4.25 3.15
N ILE A 86 14.03 -4.93 2.38
CA ILE A 86 14.25 -5.07 0.93
C ILE A 86 13.75 -3.82 0.21
N THR A 87 14.60 -3.27 -0.66
CA THR A 87 14.23 -2.10 -1.48
C THR A 87 13.13 -2.47 -2.46
N HIS A 88 12.11 -1.64 -2.55
CA HIS A 88 10.98 -1.88 -3.46
C HIS A 88 10.35 -0.56 -3.90
N GLY A 89 9.66 -0.61 -5.02
CA GLY A 89 8.93 0.52 -5.57
C GLY A 89 7.88 0.04 -6.56
N ALA A 90 7.02 0.95 -6.97
CA ALA A 90 5.91 0.62 -7.86
C ALA A 90 5.53 1.80 -8.74
N LYS A 91 5.00 1.51 -9.93
CA LYS A 91 4.46 2.53 -10.82
C LYS A 91 3.17 2.01 -11.44
N ALA A 92 2.10 2.77 -11.30
CA ALA A 92 0.82 2.43 -11.89
C ALA A 92 0.86 2.51 -13.41
N GLY A 93 0.14 1.62 -14.07
CA GLY A 93 -0.03 1.64 -15.50
C GLY A 93 -1.05 2.69 -15.96
N ALA A 94 -1.47 2.58 -17.21
CA ALA A 94 -2.34 3.57 -17.85
C ALA A 94 -3.73 3.68 -17.21
N THR A 95 -4.19 2.65 -16.51
CA THR A 95 -5.51 2.64 -15.87
C THR A 95 -5.43 2.89 -14.37
N GLY A 96 -4.25 3.16 -13.82
CA GLY A 96 -4.07 3.26 -12.39
C GLY A 96 -4.11 1.90 -11.72
N ALA A 97 -4.11 1.90 -10.40
CA ALA A 97 -4.21 0.67 -9.62
C ALA A 97 -4.81 0.93 -8.24
N LEU A 98 -5.53 -0.06 -7.74
CA LEU A 98 -5.94 -0.12 -6.35
C LEU A 98 -5.31 -1.36 -5.76
N VAL A 99 -4.55 -1.18 -4.70
CA VAL A 99 -3.88 -2.30 -4.02
C VAL A 99 -4.21 -2.30 -2.54
N LEU A 100 -4.12 -3.47 -1.94
CA LEU A 100 -4.23 -3.65 -0.50
C LEU A 100 -2.90 -4.15 0.01
N ASP A 101 -2.30 -3.37 0.90
CA ASP A 101 -1.07 -3.74 1.58
C ASP A 101 -1.37 -4.12 3.03
N VAL A 102 -0.62 -5.09 3.53
CA VAL A 102 -0.67 -5.51 4.93
C VAL A 102 0.73 -5.34 5.51
N PHE A 103 0.83 -4.66 6.65
CA PHE A 103 2.10 -4.42 7.32
C PHE A 103 2.12 -5.05 8.70
N TYR A 104 3.26 -5.63 9.05
CA TYR A 104 3.56 -6.04 10.41
C TYR A 104 5.01 -5.64 10.74
N PRO A 105 5.25 -4.94 11.86
CA PRO A 105 4.27 -4.26 12.73
C PRO A 105 3.62 -3.06 12.02
N LEU A 106 2.82 -2.31 12.75
CA LEU A 106 2.16 -1.12 12.21
C LEU A 106 3.18 -0.13 11.62
N ARG A 107 2.85 0.44 10.47
CA ARG A 107 3.62 1.58 9.94
C ARG A 107 3.11 2.86 10.58
N GLU A 108 3.67 3.20 11.73
CA GLU A 108 3.25 4.35 12.52
C GLU A 108 3.36 5.67 11.76
N GLU A 109 4.31 5.78 10.87
CA GLU A 109 4.48 6.97 10.04
C GLU A 109 3.24 7.27 9.19
N TYR A 110 2.52 6.24 8.74
CA TYR A 110 1.27 6.43 8.01
C TYR A 110 0.16 6.91 8.93
N LEU A 111 0.07 6.35 10.14
CA LEU A 111 -0.95 6.76 11.10
C LEU A 111 -0.75 8.20 11.56
N LYS A 112 0.48 8.66 11.66
CA LYS A 112 0.80 10.03 12.06
C LYS A 112 0.25 11.07 11.07
N LEU A 113 0.07 10.71 9.81
CA LEU A 113 -0.50 11.61 8.81
C LEU A 113 -1.96 11.96 9.11
N PHE A 114 -2.63 11.18 9.95
CA PHE A 114 -4.03 11.34 10.30
C PHE A 114 -4.24 11.85 11.72
N ALA A 115 -3.17 12.13 12.43
CA ALA A 115 -3.24 12.62 13.81
C ALA A 115 -3.66 14.08 13.90
#